data_983c1dbfd2fa47c8d721f458a4bc1da1
#
_entry.id   983c1dbfd2fa47c8d721f458a4bc1da1
#
_cell.length_a   1.000
_cell.length_b   1.000
_cell.length_c   1.000
_cell.angle_alpha   90.00
_cell.angle_beta   90.00
_cell.angle_gamma   90.00
#
_symmetry.space_group_name_H-M   'P 1'
#
loop_
_entity.id
_entity.type
_entity.pdbx_description
1 polymer ?
#
loop_
_entity_poly.entity_id
_entity_poly.type
_entity_poly.pdbx_seq_one_letter_code
_entity_poly.pdbx_strand_id
1 'polypeptide(L)'
;MPIIIISSDSYETGREISKKIAKATEYNYVDREILAPIAEKFNLQKGQVIKALEETPSLFGLSAKLRNRLLACIEEATVGKLLGDNVVCHGLAAHLYVLGVSHLIKVRVLSDSKKLASQLSSEAGGSADKIETLLKRKVKKRKQWSLDAFGLDETDPSNYDMVINLSQIDQDEATKNIAGMTVYRKFQPITYSINCLKNKDLACRARVVLMEQFPDVKVRADGSTIVVEVKIKKRTKQKIAGVIKKLAGGVNGVEYVEVHAASDFR
;
A
#
# COMPACT_ATOMS: atom_id res chain seq x y z
N MET A 1 -8.98 -5.41 17.03
CA MET A 1 -10.19 -5.39 16.15
C MET A 1 -9.74 -5.35 14.69
N PRO A 2 -10.60 -5.69 13.71
CA PRO A 2 -10.17 -5.75 12.31
C PRO A 2 -9.72 -4.40 11.75
N ILE A 3 -8.91 -4.47 10.70
CA ILE A 3 -8.45 -3.33 9.92
C ILE A 3 -9.21 -3.35 8.60
N ILE A 4 -9.71 -2.21 8.14
CA ILE A 4 -10.43 -2.08 6.87
C ILE A 4 -9.52 -1.38 5.85
N ILE A 5 -9.28 -2.02 4.72
CA ILE A 5 -8.50 -1.45 3.62
C ILE A 5 -9.40 -1.23 2.42
N ILE A 6 -9.52 0.02 2.01
CA ILE A 6 -10.35 0.42 0.86
C ILE A 6 -9.44 0.71 -0.34
N SER A 7 -9.67 -0.04 -1.41
CA SER A 7 -9.18 0.29 -2.76
C SER A 7 -10.33 0.84 -3.60
N SER A 8 -10.08 1.81 -4.44
CA SER A 8 -11.13 2.42 -5.28
C SER A 8 -10.57 2.79 -6.66
N ASP A 9 -11.44 2.86 -7.64
CA ASP A 9 -11.11 3.36 -8.99
C ASP A 9 -11.11 4.90 -9.07
N SER A 10 -11.80 5.57 -8.13
CA SER A 10 -11.77 7.01 -7.91
C SER A 10 -11.27 7.32 -6.49
N TYR A 11 -10.20 8.11 -6.37
CA TYR A 11 -9.65 8.47 -5.05
C TYR A 11 -10.67 9.24 -4.21
N GLU A 12 -11.36 10.22 -4.78
CA GLU A 12 -12.32 11.05 -4.02
C GLU A 12 -13.52 10.23 -3.54
N THR A 13 -14.10 9.41 -4.42
CA THR A 13 -15.19 8.50 -4.04
C THR A 13 -14.78 7.53 -2.94
N GLY A 14 -13.59 6.93 -3.07
CA GLY A 14 -13.04 6.05 -2.05
C GLY A 14 -12.76 6.76 -0.73
N ARG A 15 -12.30 8.02 -0.77
CA ARG A 15 -12.07 8.87 0.40
C ARG A 15 -13.35 9.16 1.16
N GLU A 16 -14.41 9.55 0.45
CA GLU A 16 -15.72 9.85 1.04
C GLU A 16 -16.30 8.65 1.78
N ILE A 17 -16.38 7.49 1.10
CA ILE A 17 -16.92 6.28 1.71
C ILE A 17 -16.05 5.80 2.87
N SER A 18 -14.72 5.90 2.77
CA SER A 18 -13.81 5.52 3.85
C SER A 18 -13.99 6.36 5.11
N LYS A 19 -14.23 7.66 4.97
CA LYS A 19 -14.55 8.54 6.09
C LYS A 19 -15.89 8.20 6.74
N LYS A 20 -16.92 7.86 5.95
CA LYS A 20 -18.21 7.40 6.46
C LYS A 20 -18.06 6.09 7.26
N ILE A 21 -17.27 5.14 6.73
CA ILE A 21 -16.98 3.86 7.40
C ILE A 21 -16.23 4.11 8.71
N ALA A 22 -15.19 4.94 8.70
CA ALA A 22 -14.41 5.27 9.90
C ALA A 22 -15.30 5.88 10.99
N LYS A 23 -16.22 6.79 10.62
CA LYS A 23 -17.22 7.35 11.55
C LYS A 23 -18.19 6.30 12.07
N ALA A 24 -18.71 5.41 11.21
CA ALA A 24 -19.68 4.40 11.58
C ALA A 24 -19.08 3.29 12.48
N THR A 25 -17.78 3.02 12.37
CA THR A 25 -17.06 2.00 13.15
C THR A 25 -16.29 2.58 14.34
N GLU A 26 -16.20 3.90 14.46
CA GLU A 26 -15.34 4.62 15.40
C GLU A 26 -13.85 4.28 15.22
N TYR A 27 -13.44 3.97 13.99
CA TYR A 27 -12.06 3.64 13.64
C TYR A 27 -11.26 4.87 13.22
N ASN A 28 -9.95 4.83 13.44
CA ASN A 28 -9.03 5.84 12.95
C ASN A 28 -8.98 5.82 11.42
N TYR A 29 -9.02 6.99 10.80
CA TYR A 29 -8.89 7.13 9.35
C TYR A 29 -7.45 7.43 8.95
N VAL A 30 -6.95 6.68 7.97
CA VAL A 30 -5.58 6.84 7.43
C VAL A 30 -5.65 6.93 5.91
N ASP A 31 -5.11 7.99 5.35
CA ASP A 31 -5.04 8.22 3.90
C ASP A 31 -3.69 8.84 3.47
N ARG A 32 -3.66 9.47 2.31
CA ARG A 32 -2.48 10.12 1.73
C ARG A 32 -1.92 11.31 2.54
N GLU A 33 -2.50 11.67 3.67
CA GLU A 33 -1.93 12.70 4.55
C GLU A 33 -0.61 12.23 5.16
N ILE A 34 -0.44 10.93 5.37
CA ILE A 34 0.83 10.35 5.86
C ILE A 34 2.00 10.51 4.87
N LEU A 35 1.75 10.95 3.65
CA LEU A 35 2.79 11.17 2.63
C LEU A 35 3.56 12.48 2.82
N ALA A 36 3.06 13.43 3.62
CA ALA A 36 3.72 14.72 3.82
C ALA A 36 5.14 14.57 4.42
N PRO A 37 5.36 13.82 5.51
CA PRO A 37 6.71 13.61 6.05
C PRO A 37 7.66 12.92 5.06
N ILE A 38 7.12 12.03 4.20
CA ILE A 38 7.92 11.37 3.16
C ILE A 38 8.36 12.39 2.10
N ALA A 39 7.44 13.27 1.70
CA ALA A 39 7.76 14.34 0.75
C ALA A 39 8.86 15.26 1.28
N GLU A 40 8.79 15.67 2.54
CA GLU A 40 9.81 16.45 3.23
C GLU A 40 11.17 15.74 3.26
N LYS A 41 11.20 14.46 3.66
CA LYS A 41 12.42 13.64 3.73
C LYS A 41 13.16 13.58 2.38
N PHE A 42 12.44 13.57 1.26
CA PHE A 42 13.01 13.50 -0.09
C PHE A 42 13.12 14.86 -0.78
N ASN A 43 12.77 15.95 -0.11
CA ASN A 43 12.69 17.31 -0.69
C ASN A 43 11.82 17.34 -1.97
N LEU A 44 10.65 16.72 -1.91
CA LEU A 44 9.69 16.60 -3.00
C LEU A 44 8.36 17.26 -2.63
N GLN A 45 7.59 17.63 -3.63
CA GLN A 45 6.19 18.00 -3.42
C GLN A 45 5.34 16.74 -3.16
N LYS A 46 4.31 16.82 -2.32
CA LYS A 46 3.37 15.71 -2.01
C LYS A 46 2.82 15.04 -3.29
N GLY A 47 2.52 15.85 -4.33
CA GLY A 47 2.06 15.35 -5.62
C GLY A 47 3.07 14.42 -6.33
N GLN A 48 4.37 14.66 -6.16
CA GLN A 48 5.40 13.78 -6.72
C GLN A 48 5.47 12.43 -5.97
N VAL A 49 5.25 12.43 -4.66
CA VAL A 49 5.16 11.19 -3.87
C VAL A 49 3.90 10.40 -4.26
N ILE A 50 2.78 11.07 -4.50
CA ILE A 50 1.55 10.42 -4.99
C ILE A 50 1.78 9.72 -6.35
N LYS A 51 2.59 10.31 -7.24
CA LYS A 51 2.94 9.66 -8.51
C LYS A 51 3.60 8.29 -8.32
N ALA A 52 4.36 8.08 -7.24
CA ALA A 52 4.93 6.75 -6.95
C ALA A 52 3.84 5.68 -6.74
N LEU A 53 2.65 6.07 -6.24
CA LEU A 53 1.48 5.21 -6.04
C LEU A 53 0.61 5.06 -7.30
N GLU A 54 0.82 5.83 -8.35
CA GLU A 54 -0.11 5.91 -9.48
C GLU A 54 0.54 5.64 -10.84
N GLU A 55 1.85 5.85 -10.96
CA GLU A 55 2.55 5.82 -12.24
C GLU A 55 3.67 4.78 -12.26
N THR A 56 3.84 4.14 -13.43
CA THR A 56 5.03 3.34 -13.72
C THR A 56 6.23 4.26 -13.97
N PRO A 57 7.48 3.78 -13.79
CA PRO A 57 8.68 4.57 -14.11
C PRO A 57 8.68 5.05 -15.56
N SER A 58 9.11 6.28 -15.79
CA SER A 58 9.21 6.86 -17.13
C SER A 58 10.41 7.76 -17.27
N LEU A 59 10.85 8.02 -18.52
CA LEU A 59 12.00 8.89 -18.81
C LEU A 59 11.82 10.33 -18.31
N PHE A 60 10.58 10.83 -18.30
CA PHE A 60 10.25 12.20 -17.88
C PHE A 60 9.53 12.25 -16.51
N GLY A 61 9.41 11.11 -15.82
CA GLY A 61 8.77 10.98 -14.51
C GLY A 61 9.74 10.52 -13.42
N LEU A 62 9.21 9.78 -12.45
CA LEU A 62 10.05 9.19 -11.41
C LEU A 62 10.91 8.07 -11.97
N SER A 63 12.23 8.10 -11.66
CA SER A 63 13.10 6.97 -11.96
C SER A 63 12.68 5.74 -11.14
N ALA A 64 12.94 4.54 -11.68
CA ALA A 64 12.61 3.29 -10.98
C ALA A 64 13.22 3.23 -9.57
N LYS A 65 14.49 3.66 -9.42
CA LYS A 65 15.18 3.71 -8.13
C LYS A 65 14.48 4.62 -7.12
N LEU A 66 14.12 5.84 -7.52
CA LEU A 66 13.43 6.79 -6.65
C LEU A 66 12.03 6.29 -6.30
N ARG A 67 11.27 5.81 -7.29
CA ARG A 67 9.94 5.23 -7.06
C ARG A 67 9.99 4.10 -6.05
N ASN A 68 10.92 3.14 -6.20
CA ASN A 68 11.04 1.99 -5.28
C ASN A 68 11.37 2.44 -3.86
N ARG A 69 12.22 3.47 -3.70
CA ARG A 69 12.50 4.06 -2.36
C ARG A 69 11.26 4.74 -1.77
N LEU A 70 10.52 5.51 -2.57
CA LEU A 70 9.28 6.15 -2.12
C LEU A 70 8.24 5.11 -1.74
N LEU A 71 8.04 4.06 -2.54
CA LEU A 71 7.12 2.97 -2.22
C LEU A 71 7.51 2.26 -0.92
N ALA A 72 8.80 2.01 -0.68
CA ALA A 72 9.25 1.40 0.57
C ALA A 72 8.95 2.29 1.80
N CYS A 73 9.14 3.63 1.70
CA CYS A 73 8.79 4.55 2.77
C CYS A 73 7.26 4.66 2.98
N ILE A 74 6.48 4.63 1.89
CA ILE A 74 5.02 4.62 1.97
C ILE A 74 4.52 3.33 2.63
N GLU A 75 5.09 2.20 2.26
CA GLU A 75 4.79 0.89 2.83
C GLU A 75 5.10 0.88 4.33
N GLU A 76 6.29 1.33 4.75
CA GLU A 76 6.70 1.44 6.15
C GLU A 76 5.75 2.34 6.94
N ALA A 77 5.51 3.56 6.49
CA ALA A 77 4.62 4.50 7.17
C ALA A 77 3.17 3.99 7.28
N THR A 78 2.69 3.30 6.22
CA THR A 78 1.34 2.72 6.21
C THR A 78 1.24 1.56 7.19
N VAL A 79 2.15 0.59 7.12
CA VAL A 79 2.14 -0.59 8.01
C VAL A 79 2.25 -0.16 9.47
N GLY A 80 3.09 0.82 9.78
CA GLY A 80 3.20 1.40 11.13
C GLY A 80 1.87 1.96 11.65
N LYS A 81 1.04 2.57 10.77
CA LYS A 81 -0.31 3.02 11.16
C LYS A 81 -1.29 1.85 11.36
N LEU A 82 -1.15 0.78 10.58
CA LEU A 82 -2.02 -0.40 10.70
C LEU A 82 -1.78 -1.19 12.00
N LEU A 83 -0.60 -1.11 12.61
CA LEU A 83 -0.32 -1.75 13.91
C LEU A 83 -1.22 -1.27 15.06
N GLY A 84 -1.84 -0.12 14.92
CA GLY A 84 -2.77 0.42 15.92
C GLY A 84 -4.12 -0.29 15.98
N ASP A 85 -4.42 -1.22 15.07
CA ASP A 85 -5.76 -1.78 14.85
C ASP A 85 -6.86 -0.70 14.71
N ASN A 86 -8.12 -1.08 14.52
CA ASN A 86 -9.23 -0.11 14.40
C ASN A 86 -8.94 1.01 13.39
N VAL A 87 -8.44 0.63 12.22
CA VAL A 87 -8.03 1.57 11.18
C VAL A 87 -8.83 1.33 9.91
N VAL A 88 -9.30 2.41 9.31
CA VAL A 88 -9.77 2.44 7.92
C VAL A 88 -8.69 3.10 7.08
N CYS A 89 -8.04 2.34 6.22
CA CYS A 89 -6.93 2.79 5.36
C CYS A 89 -7.39 2.93 3.91
N HIS A 90 -7.14 4.08 3.29
CA HIS A 90 -7.51 4.34 1.90
C HIS A 90 -6.38 5.00 1.08
N GLY A 91 -6.30 4.64 -0.19
CA GLY A 91 -5.49 5.36 -1.18
C GLY A 91 -3.97 5.13 -1.11
N LEU A 92 -3.51 4.18 -0.29
CA LEU A 92 -2.10 3.86 -0.02
C LEU A 92 -1.68 2.49 -0.57
N ALA A 93 -2.55 1.80 -1.29
CA ALA A 93 -2.32 0.46 -1.86
C ALA A 93 -2.01 -0.64 -0.83
N ALA A 94 -2.41 -0.46 0.43
CA ALA A 94 -2.08 -1.36 1.54
C ALA A 94 -2.47 -2.82 1.28
N HIS A 95 -3.57 -3.07 0.56
CA HIS A 95 -4.02 -4.42 0.18
C HIS A 95 -3.01 -5.21 -0.67
N LEU A 96 -2.05 -4.55 -1.32
CA LEU A 96 -1.05 -5.19 -2.17
C LEU A 96 0.18 -5.69 -1.40
N TYR A 97 0.48 -5.13 -0.22
CA TYR A 97 1.70 -5.45 0.50
C TYR A 97 1.52 -5.98 1.94
N VAL A 98 0.29 -6.00 2.46
CA VAL A 98 -0.02 -6.64 3.75
C VAL A 98 -0.60 -8.03 3.56
N LEU A 99 0.03 -8.83 2.71
CA LEU A 99 -0.38 -10.20 2.45
C LEU A 99 -0.13 -11.09 3.67
N GLY A 100 -1.01 -12.08 3.89
CA GLY A 100 -0.88 -13.04 5.01
C GLY A 100 -1.47 -12.55 6.34
N VAL A 101 -1.89 -11.30 6.46
CA VAL A 101 -2.58 -10.76 7.64
C VAL A 101 -4.07 -11.07 7.53
N SER A 102 -4.61 -11.94 8.40
CA SER A 102 -5.99 -12.45 8.26
C SER A 102 -7.07 -11.55 8.87
N HIS A 103 -6.71 -10.61 9.76
CA HIS A 103 -7.67 -9.67 10.37
C HIS A 103 -7.85 -8.38 9.56
N LEU A 104 -7.63 -8.46 8.24
CA LEU A 104 -7.88 -7.39 7.29
C LEU A 104 -9.20 -7.63 6.55
N ILE A 105 -10.00 -6.59 6.41
CA ILE A 105 -11.16 -6.52 5.53
C ILE A 105 -10.74 -5.72 4.31
N LYS A 106 -10.55 -6.38 3.16
CA LYS A 106 -10.14 -5.74 1.92
C LYS A 106 -11.36 -5.51 1.03
N VAL A 107 -11.64 -4.25 0.76
CA VAL A 107 -12.80 -3.85 -0.04
C VAL A 107 -12.37 -3.09 -1.28
N ARG A 108 -12.93 -3.48 -2.43
CA ARG A 108 -12.84 -2.73 -3.67
C ARG A 108 -14.12 -1.95 -3.91
N VAL A 109 -14.01 -0.64 -4.06
CA VAL A 109 -15.13 0.26 -4.38
C VAL A 109 -15.02 0.68 -5.83
N LEU A 110 -16.09 0.44 -6.59
CA LEU A 110 -16.22 0.86 -7.99
C LEU A 110 -17.17 2.07 -8.05
N SER A 111 -16.72 3.14 -8.66
CA SER A 111 -17.49 4.37 -8.84
C SER A 111 -18.42 4.24 -10.05
N ASP A 112 -19.52 4.98 -10.05
CA ASP A 112 -20.27 5.24 -11.26
C ASP A 112 -19.49 6.21 -12.17
N SER A 113 -18.79 5.64 -13.16
CA SER A 113 -17.92 6.43 -14.05
C SER A 113 -18.68 7.47 -14.86
N LYS A 114 -19.95 7.22 -15.22
CA LYS A 114 -20.79 8.16 -15.97
C LYS A 114 -21.22 9.31 -15.09
N LYS A 115 -21.75 9.00 -13.89
CA LYS A 115 -22.14 10.02 -12.92
C LYS A 115 -20.95 10.89 -12.51
N LEU A 116 -19.80 10.28 -12.23
CA LEU A 116 -18.57 11.00 -11.89
C LEU A 116 -18.09 11.88 -13.06
N ALA A 117 -18.13 11.39 -14.30
CA ALA A 117 -17.78 12.17 -15.47
C ALA A 117 -18.72 13.36 -15.69
N SER A 118 -20.02 13.19 -15.46
CA SER A 118 -21.00 14.29 -15.55
C SER A 118 -20.77 15.34 -14.47
N GLN A 119 -20.49 14.94 -13.24
CA GLN A 119 -20.16 15.86 -12.14
C GLN A 119 -18.89 16.68 -12.46
N LEU A 120 -17.81 16.02 -12.83
CA LEU A 120 -16.55 16.69 -13.20
C LEU A 120 -16.70 17.61 -14.41
N SER A 121 -17.54 17.24 -15.38
CA SER A 121 -17.86 18.06 -16.53
C SER A 121 -18.60 19.35 -16.13
N SER A 122 -19.51 19.29 -15.17
CA SER A 122 -20.24 20.47 -14.66
C SER A 122 -19.36 21.39 -13.81
N GLU A 123 -18.39 20.84 -13.07
CA GLU A 123 -17.51 21.62 -12.17
C GLU A 123 -16.33 22.26 -12.91
N ALA A 124 -15.67 21.55 -13.79
CA ALA A 124 -14.42 21.97 -14.45
C ALA A 124 -14.60 22.32 -15.93
N GLY A 125 -15.79 22.10 -16.48
CA GLY A 125 -16.08 22.22 -17.91
C GLY A 125 -15.53 21.04 -18.72
N GLY A 126 -15.91 20.95 -20.00
CA GLY A 126 -15.45 19.90 -20.91
C GLY A 126 -16.52 18.84 -21.20
N SER A 127 -16.18 17.87 -22.06
CA SER A 127 -17.09 16.81 -22.45
C SER A 127 -17.06 15.66 -21.45
N ALA A 128 -18.21 15.25 -20.94
CA ALA A 128 -18.37 14.10 -20.05
C ALA A 128 -17.79 12.82 -20.65
N ASP A 129 -17.97 12.59 -21.98
CA ASP A 129 -17.44 11.40 -22.66
C ASP A 129 -15.90 11.36 -22.67
N LYS A 130 -15.25 12.53 -22.84
CA LYS A 130 -13.80 12.63 -22.75
C LYS A 130 -13.31 12.34 -21.33
N ILE A 131 -14.01 12.86 -20.32
CA ILE A 131 -13.69 12.62 -18.90
C ILE A 131 -13.89 11.15 -18.56
N GLU A 132 -14.98 10.51 -18.99
CA GLU A 132 -15.21 9.08 -18.78
C GLU A 132 -14.08 8.22 -19.40
N THR A 133 -13.67 8.59 -20.64
CA THR A 133 -12.54 7.92 -21.30
C THR A 133 -11.24 8.06 -20.50
N LEU A 134 -10.99 9.24 -19.91
CA LEU A 134 -9.81 9.46 -19.04
C LEU A 134 -9.88 8.62 -17.76
N LEU A 135 -11.06 8.51 -17.13
CA LEU A 135 -11.27 7.67 -15.95
C LEU A 135 -10.97 6.20 -16.27
N LYS A 136 -11.53 5.66 -17.37
CA LYS A 136 -11.25 4.29 -17.83
C LYS A 136 -9.75 4.06 -18.11
N ARG A 137 -9.06 5.07 -18.68
CA ARG A 137 -7.61 5.01 -18.90
C ARG A 137 -6.82 5.00 -17.59
N LYS A 138 -7.27 5.75 -16.56
CA LYS A 138 -6.65 5.72 -15.22
C LYS A 138 -6.71 4.31 -14.61
N VAL A 139 -7.85 3.62 -14.71
CA VAL A 139 -7.99 2.24 -14.21
C VAL A 139 -6.98 1.30 -14.90
N LYS A 140 -6.83 1.38 -16.23
CA LYS A 140 -5.83 0.58 -16.96
C LYS A 140 -4.40 0.87 -16.53
N LYS A 141 -4.05 2.15 -16.34
CA LYS A 141 -2.73 2.56 -15.85
C LYS A 141 -2.48 2.02 -14.44
N ARG A 142 -3.50 2.04 -13.59
CA ARG A 142 -3.44 1.55 -12.22
C ARG A 142 -3.18 0.04 -12.17
N LYS A 143 -3.85 -0.75 -13.02
CA LYS A 143 -3.57 -2.18 -13.20
C LYS A 143 -2.11 -2.42 -13.59
N GLN A 144 -1.60 -1.71 -14.62
CA GLN A 144 -0.21 -1.87 -15.05
C GLN A 144 0.78 -1.48 -13.95
N TRP A 145 0.50 -0.42 -13.20
CA TRP A 145 1.29 0.02 -12.09
C TRP A 145 1.39 -1.04 -10.97
N SER A 146 0.26 -1.65 -10.59
CA SER A 146 0.22 -2.64 -9.53
C SER A 146 0.93 -3.95 -9.93
N LEU A 147 0.81 -4.38 -11.17
CA LEU A 147 1.58 -5.49 -11.73
C LEU A 147 3.08 -5.22 -11.71
N ASP A 148 3.50 -4.01 -12.12
CA ASP A 148 4.91 -3.64 -12.17
C ASP A 148 5.52 -3.47 -10.76
N ALA A 149 4.78 -2.89 -9.81
CA ALA A 149 5.29 -2.59 -8.48
C ALA A 149 5.24 -3.78 -7.52
N PHE A 150 4.20 -4.63 -7.63
CA PHE A 150 3.90 -5.69 -6.65
C PHE A 150 3.68 -7.07 -7.28
N GLY A 151 3.64 -7.19 -8.59
CA GLY A 151 3.31 -8.45 -9.29
C GLY A 151 1.86 -8.88 -9.13
N LEU A 152 0.97 -7.99 -8.66
CA LEU A 152 -0.44 -8.26 -8.37
C LEU A 152 -1.34 -7.30 -9.14
N ASP A 153 -2.41 -7.83 -9.71
CA ASP A 153 -3.44 -7.01 -10.36
C ASP A 153 -4.41 -6.47 -9.31
N GLU A 154 -4.34 -5.17 -9.01
CA GLU A 154 -5.26 -4.57 -8.04
C GLU A 154 -6.71 -4.47 -8.53
N THR A 155 -6.97 -4.75 -9.80
CA THR A 155 -8.32 -4.74 -10.36
C THR A 155 -8.99 -6.12 -10.29
N ASP A 156 -8.24 -7.16 -9.96
CA ASP A 156 -8.76 -8.52 -9.81
C ASP A 156 -9.62 -8.63 -8.54
N PRO A 157 -10.92 -8.95 -8.66
CA PRO A 157 -11.83 -9.08 -7.53
C PRO A 157 -11.42 -10.18 -6.53
N SER A 158 -10.65 -11.19 -6.95
CA SER A 158 -10.17 -12.26 -6.06
C SER A 158 -9.22 -11.78 -4.96
N ASN A 159 -8.65 -10.58 -5.10
CA ASN A 159 -7.81 -9.95 -4.09
C ASN A 159 -8.58 -9.29 -2.93
N TYR A 160 -9.92 -9.30 -2.99
CA TYR A 160 -10.79 -8.58 -2.04
C TYR A 160 -11.77 -9.51 -1.35
N ASP A 161 -12.15 -9.16 -0.13
CA ASP A 161 -13.21 -9.85 0.61
C ASP A 161 -14.60 -9.35 0.17
N MET A 162 -14.68 -8.12 -0.38
CA MET A 162 -15.90 -7.52 -0.91
C MET A 162 -15.59 -6.58 -2.07
N VAL A 163 -16.43 -6.60 -3.10
CA VAL A 163 -16.43 -5.61 -4.19
C VAL A 163 -17.80 -4.94 -4.23
N ILE A 164 -17.83 -3.63 -4.15
CA ILE A 164 -19.06 -2.83 -4.15
C ILE A 164 -19.07 -1.90 -5.34
N ASN A 165 -20.18 -1.90 -6.08
CA ASN A 165 -20.41 -1.01 -7.20
C ASN A 165 -21.42 0.08 -6.84
N LEU A 166 -20.93 1.31 -6.67
CA LEU A 166 -21.75 2.47 -6.28
C LEU A 166 -22.67 3.00 -7.40
N SER A 167 -22.66 2.38 -8.58
CA SER A 167 -23.71 2.61 -9.58
C SER A 167 -24.99 1.82 -9.28
N GLN A 168 -24.93 0.81 -8.41
CA GLN A 168 -26.02 -0.11 -8.08
C GLN A 168 -26.51 0.01 -6.63
N ILE A 169 -25.63 0.46 -5.74
CA ILE A 169 -25.92 0.60 -4.31
C ILE A 169 -25.46 1.98 -3.84
N ASP A 170 -26.19 2.64 -2.97
CA ASP A 170 -25.81 3.94 -2.45
C ASP A 170 -24.67 3.85 -1.41
N GLN A 171 -24.05 5.00 -1.11
CA GLN A 171 -22.89 5.05 -0.22
C GLN A 171 -23.24 4.68 1.23
N ASP A 172 -24.46 4.93 1.70
CA ASP A 172 -24.86 4.67 3.07
C ASP A 172 -25.14 3.19 3.29
N GLU A 173 -25.77 2.53 2.31
CA GLU A 173 -25.93 1.07 2.30
C GLU A 173 -24.57 0.37 2.17
N ALA A 174 -23.69 0.85 1.26
CA ALA A 174 -22.33 0.34 1.13
C ALA A 174 -21.56 0.47 2.46
N THR A 175 -21.66 1.61 3.13
CA THR A 175 -21.03 1.86 4.43
C THR A 175 -21.52 0.87 5.49
N LYS A 176 -22.84 0.64 5.60
CA LYS A 176 -23.43 -0.34 6.54
C LYS A 176 -22.92 -1.75 6.29
N ASN A 177 -22.89 -2.18 5.02
CA ASN A 177 -22.42 -3.51 4.64
C ASN A 177 -20.94 -3.71 5.01
N ILE A 178 -20.08 -2.73 4.71
CA ILE A 178 -18.65 -2.81 5.05
C ILE A 178 -18.45 -2.80 6.57
N ALA A 179 -19.11 -1.88 7.28
CA ALA A 179 -19.03 -1.79 8.74
C ALA A 179 -19.52 -3.10 9.41
N GLY A 180 -20.57 -3.71 8.86
CA GLY A 180 -21.10 -4.98 9.35
C GLY A 180 -20.12 -6.16 9.27
N MET A 181 -19.10 -6.10 8.38
CA MET A 181 -18.09 -7.15 8.31
C MET A 181 -17.16 -7.17 9.54
N THR A 182 -17.06 -6.08 10.28
CA THR A 182 -16.15 -5.97 11.43
C THR A 182 -16.48 -6.95 12.56
N VAL A 183 -17.70 -7.44 12.66
CA VAL A 183 -18.10 -8.42 13.67
C VAL A 183 -17.88 -9.88 13.26
N TYR A 184 -17.53 -10.14 12.01
CA TYR A 184 -17.33 -11.50 11.53
C TYR A 184 -16.09 -12.14 12.16
N ARG A 185 -16.24 -13.35 12.68
CA ARG A 185 -15.17 -14.11 13.34
C ARG A 185 -13.91 -14.24 12.47
N LYS A 186 -14.07 -14.38 11.15
CA LYS A 186 -12.98 -14.48 10.17
C LYS A 186 -12.00 -13.30 10.28
N PHE A 187 -12.50 -12.10 10.56
CA PHE A 187 -11.70 -10.88 10.58
C PHE A 187 -11.23 -10.46 11.97
N GLN A 188 -11.51 -11.27 13.01
CA GLN A 188 -10.99 -10.95 14.33
C GLN A 188 -9.48 -11.22 14.41
N PRO A 189 -8.71 -10.36 15.10
CA PRO A 189 -7.28 -10.56 15.24
C PRO A 189 -7.00 -11.83 16.05
N ILE A 190 -6.10 -12.64 15.53
CA ILE A 190 -5.52 -13.80 16.22
C ILE A 190 -4.01 -13.57 16.35
N THR A 191 -3.36 -14.23 17.31
CA THR A 191 -1.93 -14.05 17.59
C THR A 191 -1.07 -14.19 16.34
N TYR A 192 -1.34 -15.19 15.51
CA TYR A 192 -0.61 -15.38 14.25
C TYR A 192 -0.69 -14.16 13.35
N SER A 193 -1.89 -13.62 13.13
CA SER A 193 -2.12 -12.48 12.23
C SER A 193 -1.49 -11.19 12.76
N ILE A 194 -1.54 -10.99 14.09
CA ILE A 194 -0.87 -9.86 14.75
C ILE A 194 0.65 -9.97 14.55
N ASN A 195 1.23 -11.17 14.72
CA ASN A 195 2.66 -11.38 14.51
C ASN A 195 3.05 -11.18 13.04
N CYS A 196 2.22 -11.61 12.08
CA CYS A 196 2.45 -11.33 10.67
C CYS A 196 2.55 -9.81 10.40
N LEU A 197 1.67 -9.02 10.98
CA LEU A 197 1.70 -7.55 10.80
C LEU A 197 2.92 -6.92 11.47
N LYS A 198 3.30 -7.37 12.69
CA LYS A 198 4.52 -6.93 13.38
C LYS A 198 5.78 -7.28 12.60
N ASN A 199 5.86 -8.51 12.07
CA ASN A 199 6.97 -8.94 11.22
C ASN A 199 7.05 -8.08 9.95
N LYS A 200 5.90 -7.76 9.35
CA LYS A 200 5.84 -6.88 8.18
C LYS A 200 6.37 -5.48 8.50
N ASP A 201 5.99 -4.90 9.63
CA ASP A 201 6.49 -3.60 10.08
C ASP A 201 8.01 -3.61 10.27
N LEU A 202 8.53 -4.61 10.99
CA LEU A 202 9.97 -4.73 11.22
C LEU A 202 10.75 -4.88 9.91
N ALA A 203 10.22 -5.70 8.97
CA ALA A 203 10.81 -5.85 7.65
C ALA A 203 10.81 -4.54 6.85
N CYS A 204 9.71 -3.77 6.88
CA CYS A 204 9.61 -2.48 6.20
C CYS A 204 10.62 -1.46 6.75
N ARG A 205 10.74 -1.35 8.07
CA ARG A 205 11.73 -0.45 8.73
C ARG A 205 13.16 -0.83 8.34
N ALA A 206 13.50 -2.10 8.39
CA ALA A 206 14.83 -2.57 7.98
C ALA A 206 15.08 -2.34 6.48
N ARG A 207 14.06 -2.56 5.62
CA ARG A 207 14.16 -2.33 4.18
C ARG A 207 14.43 -0.86 3.86
N VAL A 208 13.75 0.07 4.48
CA VAL A 208 13.95 1.51 4.24
C VAL A 208 15.39 1.93 4.54
N VAL A 209 15.95 1.45 5.66
CA VAL A 209 17.36 1.72 6.02
C VAL A 209 18.33 1.11 5.01
N LEU A 210 18.10 -0.13 4.60
CA LEU A 210 18.98 -0.84 3.67
C LEU A 210 18.92 -0.29 2.25
N MET A 211 17.77 0.19 1.77
CA MET A 211 17.60 0.70 0.40
C MET A 211 18.39 1.98 0.11
N GLU A 212 18.95 2.64 1.10
CA GLU A 212 19.86 3.76 0.86
C GLU A 212 21.14 3.31 0.12
N GLN A 213 21.65 2.12 0.45
CA GLN A 213 22.86 1.55 -0.14
C GLN A 213 22.56 0.35 -1.07
N PHE A 214 21.46 -0.36 -0.85
CA PHE A 214 21.09 -1.59 -1.56
C PHE A 214 19.68 -1.47 -2.15
N PRO A 215 19.48 -0.80 -3.30
CA PRO A 215 18.15 -0.46 -3.83
C PRO A 215 17.28 -1.67 -4.17
N ASP A 216 17.89 -2.82 -4.50
CA ASP A 216 17.19 -4.05 -4.90
C ASP A 216 17.08 -5.08 -3.78
N VAL A 217 17.25 -4.63 -2.51
CA VAL A 217 17.19 -5.54 -1.37
C VAL A 217 15.77 -6.03 -1.12
N LYS A 218 15.62 -7.34 -0.84
CA LYS A 218 14.39 -7.92 -0.30
C LYS A 218 14.62 -8.23 1.17
N VAL A 219 13.63 -7.89 1.99
CA VAL A 219 13.71 -8.05 3.45
C VAL A 219 12.46 -8.74 3.94
N ARG A 220 12.65 -9.75 4.79
CA ARG A 220 11.59 -10.43 5.54
C ARG A 220 11.97 -10.41 7.02
N ALA A 221 10.99 -10.52 7.89
CA ALA A 221 11.20 -10.68 9.32
C ALA A 221 10.44 -11.91 9.82
N ASP A 222 11.04 -12.57 10.80
CA ASP A 222 10.43 -13.63 11.59
C ASP A 222 10.80 -13.38 13.06
N GLY A 223 9.83 -12.92 13.85
CA GLY A 223 10.09 -12.39 15.19
C GLY A 223 11.10 -11.23 15.15
N SER A 224 12.19 -11.35 15.91
CA SER A 224 13.30 -10.38 15.95
C SER A 224 14.40 -10.65 14.92
N THR A 225 14.24 -11.66 14.07
CA THR A 225 15.21 -12.01 13.01
C THR A 225 14.84 -11.34 11.70
N ILE A 226 15.80 -10.63 11.11
CA ILE A 226 15.70 -10.08 9.75
C ILE A 226 16.44 -10.97 8.77
N VAL A 227 15.74 -11.39 7.73
CA VAL A 227 16.30 -12.15 6.59
C VAL A 227 16.41 -11.22 5.39
N VAL A 228 17.64 -11.00 4.93
CA VAL A 228 17.96 -10.08 3.82
C VAL A 228 18.43 -10.88 2.62
N GLU A 229 17.74 -10.71 1.49
CA GLU A 229 18.16 -11.24 0.20
C GLU A 229 18.71 -10.11 -0.66
N VAL A 230 19.93 -10.25 -1.16
CA VAL A 230 20.59 -9.21 -1.94
C VAL A 230 21.50 -9.80 -3.02
N LYS A 231 21.58 -9.15 -4.17
CA LYS A 231 22.52 -9.54 -5.25
C LYS A 231 23.94 -9.13 -4.88
N ILE A 232 24.81 -10.12 -4.64
CA ILE A 232 26.20 -9.90 -4.24
C ILE A 232 27.14 -10.73 -5.09
N LYS A 233 28.21 -10.09 -5.60
CA LYS A 233 29.33 -10.81 -6.24
C LYS A 233 30.10 -11.61 -5.17
N LYS A 234 30.50 -12.85 -5.46
CA LYS A 234 31.25 -13.74 -4.54
C LYS A 234 32.41 -13.03 -3.82
N ARG A 235 33.19 -12.22 -4.55
CA ARG A 235 34.38 -11.52 -4.04
C ARG A 235 34.09 -10.50 -2.93
N THR A 236 32.88 -9.91 -2.92
CA THR A 236 32.49 -8.84 -1.97
C THR A 236 31.50 -9.32 -0.91
N LYS A 237 31.13 -10.60 -0.91
CA LYS A 237 30.07 -11.16 -0.08
C LYS A 237 30.24 -10.86 1.41
N GLN A 238 31.42 -11.14 1.98
CA GLN A 238 31.64 -10.93 3.42
C GLN A 238 31.56 -9.45 3.81
N LYS A 239 32.17 -8.56 3.02
CA LYS A 239 32.16 -7.11 3.26
C LYS A 239 30.72 -6.58 3.22
N ILE A 240 29.96 -6.91 2.18
CA ILE A 240 28.57 -6.46 2.03
C ILE A 240 27.68 -7.04 3.10
N ALA A 241 27.80 -8.32 3.43
CA ALA A 241 27.05 -8.94 4.52
C ALA A 241 27.33 -8.25 5.87
N GLY A 242 28.59 -7.86 6.17
CA GLY A 242 28.94 -7.09 7.35
C GLY A 242 28.26 -5.72 7.40
N VAL A 243 28.21 -5.00 6.28
CA VAL A 243 27.49 -3.70 6.18
C VAL A 243 25.99 -3.88 6.41
N ILE A 244 25.38 -4.87 5.76
CA ILE A 244 23.94 -5.16 5.92
C ILE A 244 23.63 -5.51 7.38
N LYS A 245 24.42 -6.38 8.02
CA LYS A 245 24.24 -6.77 9.43
C LYS A 245 24.32 -5.55 10.34
N LYS A 246 25.26 -4.64 10.10
CA LYS A 246 25.42 -3.42 10.91
C LYS A 246 24.21 -2.49 10.73
N LEU A 247 23.77 -2.26 9.50
CA LEU A 247 22.65 -1.35 9.20
C LEU A 247 21.32 -1.91 9.72
N ALA A 248 21.00 -3.15 9.39
CA ALA A 248 19.74 -3.78 9.82
C ALA A 248 19.71 -4.03 11.33
N GLY A 249 20.84 -4.41 11.95
CA GLY A 249 20.95 -4.59 13.41
C GLY A 249 20.80 -3.29 14.22
N GLY A 250 20.94 -2.12 13.59
CA GLY A 250 20.63 -0.82 14.20
C GLY A 250 19.12 -0.49 14.24
N VAL A 251 18.28 -1.30 13.64
CA VAL A 251 16.82 -1.08 13.65
C VAL A 251 16.22 -1.63 14.94
N ASN A 252 15.48 -0.79 15.66
CA ASN A 252 14.86 -1.18 16.91
C ASN A 252 13.96 -2.43 16.77
N GLY A 253 14.17 -3.46 17.59
CA GLY A 253 13.48 -4.73 17.57
C GLY A 253 14.17 -5.81 16.73
N VAL A 254 15.32 -5.53 16.12
CA VAL A 254 16.15 -6.53 15.43
C VAL A 254 17.23 -7.06 16.37
N GLU A 255 17.25 -8.39 16.57
CA GLU A 255 18.28 -9.09 17.35
C GLU A 255 19.23 -9.86 16.45
N TYR A 256 18.71 -10.45 15.36
CA TYR A 256 19.49 -11.27 14.45
C TYR A 256 19.29 -10.83 13.00
N VAL A 257 20.38 -10.92 12.22
CA VAL A 257 20.35 -10.59 10.79
C VAL A 257 21.02 -11.71 9.99
N GLU A 258 20.22 -12.34 9.14
CA GLU A 258 20.67 -13.31 8.16
C GLU A 258 20.80 -12.66 6.79
N VAL A 259 21.88 -12.95 6.06
CA VAL A 259 22.14 -12.38 4.73
C VAL A 259 22.32 -13.47 3.72
N HIS A 260 21.40 -13.58 2.78
CA HIS A 260 21.41 -14.52 1.68
C HIS A 260 21.83 -13.82 0.38
N ALA A 261 22.89 -14.34 -0.25
CA ALA A 261 23.28 -13.90 -1.59
C ALA A 261 22.38 -14.60 -2.60
N ALA A 262 21.53 -13.83 -3.29
CA ALA A 262 20.74 -14.33 -4.40
C ALA A 262 21.54 -14.26 -5.71
N SER A 263 21.52 -15.35 -6.49
CA SER A 263 22.10 -15.35 -7.86
C SER A 263 21.15 -14.68 -8.84
N ASP A 264 19.83 -14.83 -8.67
CA ASP A 264 18.77 -14.15 -9.39
C ASP A 264 17.51 -14.04 -8.50
N PHE A 265 16.85 -12.89 -8.56
CA PHE A 265 15.48 -12.78 -8.03
C PHE A 265 14.51 -13.30 -9.10
N ARG A 266 13.89 -14.44 -8.86
CA ARG A 266 12.70 -14.87 -9.61
C ARG A 266 11.48 -14.11 -9.17
#